data_7e4bd2d8889c689dd219fdda25da764f
#
_entry.id   7e4bd2d8889c689dd219fdda25da764f
#
_cell.length_a   1.000
_cell.length_b   1.000
_cell.length_c   1.000
_cell.angle_alpha   90.00
_cell.angle_beta   90.00
_cell.angle_gamma   90.00
#
_symmetry.space_group_name_H-M   'P 1'
#
loop_
_entity.id
_entity.type
_entity.pdbx_description
1 polymer ?
#
loop_
_entity_poly.entity_id
_entity_poly.type
_entity_poly.pdbx_seq_one_letter_code
_entity_poly.pdbx_strand_id
1 'polypeptide(L)'
;NLFNRDGGPTPPVGISVPQAMYDDFVEVCKPIKDINPEYPFEVTVAKPRKRPTQTGGTDASVFDMRGVPAISFREADFKGYNFNYGEIWHTERDLYTKSIPEYMEHTSVVTAIVALGVANLKNLLSREGMYLEE
;
A
#
# COMPACT_ATOMS: atom_id res chain seq x y z
N ASN A 1 -8.27 0.97 6.43
CA ASN A 1 -8.76 1.55 5.19
C ASN A 1 -8.80 0.46 4.12
N LEU A 2 -10.00 0.02 3.71
CA LEU A 2 -10.18 -0.98 2.65
C LEU A 2 -9.94 -0.39 1.24
N PHE A 3 -9.78 0.89 1.20
CA PHE A 3 -9.46 1.65 0.00
C PHE A 3 -8.00 2.02 0.03
N ASN A 4 -7.51 2.61 -1.02
CA ASN A 4 -6.18 3.18 -1.00
C ASN A 4 -6.01 4.17 0.18
N ARG A 5 -4.82 4.63 0.42
CA ARG A 5 -4.51 5.53 1.54
C ARG A 5 -5.43 6.75 1.63
N ASP A 6 -6.05 7.08 0.55
CA ASP A 6 -6.86 8.30 0.39
C ASP A 6 -8.35 8.00 0.16
N GLY A 7 -8.75 6.74 0.32
CA GLY A 7 -10.14 6.31 0.20
C GLY A 7 -10.65 6.06 -1.21
N GLY A 8 -9.79 6.13 -2.22
CA GLY A 8 -10.19 5.83 -3.60
C GLY A 8 -10.34 4.32 -3.84
N PRO A 9 -11.18 3.90 -4.79
CA PRO A 9 -11.44 2.49 -5.08
C PRO A 9 -10.44 1.85 -6.05
N THR A 10 -9.30 2.47 -6.33
CA THR A 10 -8.25 1.89 -7.18
C THR A 10 -7.52 0.77 -6.45
N PRO A 11 -7.22 -0.34 -7.14
CA PRO A 11 -6.60 -1.48 -6.50
C PRO A 11 -5.10 -1.30 -6.34
N PRO A 12 -4.49 -1.98 -5.35
CA PRO A 12 -3.05 -2.03 -5.23
C PRO A 12 -2.42 -2.80 -6.41
N VAL A 13 -1.46 -2.16 -7.05
CA VAL A 13 -0.66 -2.74 -8.15
C VAL A 13 0.80 -2.97 -7.74
N GLY A 14 1.13 -2.73 -6.50
CA GLY A 14 2.47 -2.98 -5.97
C GLY A 14 2.72 -2.33 -4.64
N ILE A 15 3.93 -2.57 -4.14
CA ILE A 15 4.43 -2.03 -2.90
C ILE A 15 5.91 -1.66 -3.07
N SER A 16 6.31 -0.54 -2.48
CA SER A 16 7.71 -0.11 -2.50
C SER A 16 8.25 -0.12 -1.08
N VAL A 17 9.33 -0.85 -0.86
CA VAL A 17 9.92 -1.06 0.46
C VAL A 17 11.42 -0.79 0.45
N PRO A 18 12.05 -0.43 1.58
CA PRO A 18 13.50 -0.39 1.68
C PRO A 18 14.16 -1.68 1.25
N GLN A 19 15.38 -1.60 0.74
CA GLN A 19 16.14 -2.79 0.29
C GLN A 19 16.20 -3.91 1.36
N ALA A 20 16.36 -3.53 2.61
CA ALA A 20 16.45 -4.48 3.73
C ALA A 20 15.14 -5.24 4.03
N MET A 21 14.01 -4.82 3.47
CA MET A 21 12.72 -5.49 3.58
C MET A 21 12.29 -6.21 2.29
N TYR A 22 13.06 -6.06 1.22
CA TYR A 22 12.62 -6.48 -0.12
C TYR A 22 12.31 -7.97 -0.19
N ASP A 23 13.21 -8.82 0.29
CA ASP A 23 13.04 -10.28 0.22
C ASP A 23 11.85 -10.76 1.06
N ASP A 24 11.65 -10.17 2.24
CA ASP A 24 10.48 -10.46 3.09
C ASP A 24 9.18 -10.15 2.36
N PHE A 25 9.11 -8.99 1.71
CA PHE A 25 7.89 -8.58 0.99
C PHE A 25 7.69 -9.33 -0.33
N VAL A 26 8.74 -9.74 -1.01
CA VAL A 26 8.62 -10.65 -2.18
C VAL A 26 7.98 -11.96 -1.76
N GLU A 27 8.40 -12.54 -0.64
CA GLU A 27 7.83 -13.79 -0.14
C GLU A 27 6.39 -13.61 0.36
N VAL A 28 6.13 -12.56 1.15
CA VAL A 28 4.80 -12.21 1.67
C VAL A 28 3.78 -12.00 0.55
N CYS A 29 4.18 -11.33 -0.53
CA CYS A 29 3.28 -10.97 -1.63
C CYS A 29 3.09 -12.06 -2.69
N LYS A 30 3.85 -13.16 -2.62
CA LYS A 30 3.79 -14.27 -3.58
C LYS A 30 2.37 -14.79 -3.86
N PRO A 31 1.51 -15.02 -2.85
CA PRO A 31 0.17 -15.55 -3.06
C PRO A 31 -0.76 -14.61 -3.85
N ILE A 32 -0.44 -13.32 -3.95
CA ILE A 32 -1.30 -12.35 -4.65
C ILE A 32 -1.50 -12.74 -6.12
N LYS A 33 -0.41 -13.16 -6.80
CA LYS A 33 -0.47 -13.58 -8.20
C LYS A 33 -1.23 -14.87 -8.43
N ASP A 34 -1.21 -15.76 -7.43
CA ASP A 34 -1.92 -17.05 -7.52
C ASP A 34 -3.43 -16.86 -7.38
N ILE A 35 -3.86 -15.89 -6.58
CA ILE A 35 -5.29 -15.62 -6.33
C ILE A 35 -5.90 -14.79 -7.45
N ASN A 36 -5.20 -13.76 -7.90
CA ASN A 36 -5.66 -12.83 -8.93
C ASN A 36 -4.58 -12.63 -10.02
N PRO A 37 -4.33 -13.63 -10.89
CA PRO A 37 -3.22 -13.57 -11.85
C PRO A 37 -3.35 -12.46 -12.90
N GLU A 38 -4.56 -11.98 -13.14
CA GLU A 38 -4.87 -10.89 -14.07
C GLU A 38 -4.54 -9.50 -13.52
N TYR A 39 -4.39 -9.38 -12.18
CA TYR A 39 -4.07 -8.12 -11.53
C TYR A 39 -2.56 -7.93 -11.44
N PRO A 40 -2.01 -6.83 -11.98
CA PRO A 40 -0.59 -6.56 -11.84
C PRO A 40 -0.24 -6.31 -10.37
N PHE A 41 0.83 -6.93 -9.89
CA PHE A 41 1.38 -6.65 -8.58
C PHE A 41 2.89 -6.84 -8.55
N GLU A 42 3.61 -5.83 -8.09
CA GLU A 42 5.07 -5.82 -8.07
C GLU A 42 5.61 -5.26 -6.76
N VAL A 43 6.60 -5.94 -6.18
CA VAL A 43 7.40 -5.41 -5.08
C VAL A 43 8.61 -4.70 -5.66
N THR A 44 8.84 -3.46 -5.26
CA THR A 44 9.97 -2.65 -5.73
C THR A 44 10.76 -2.08 -4.55
N VAL A 45 12.01 -1.71 -4.81
CA VAL A 45 12.87 -1.09 -3.80
C VAL A 45 12.65 0.42 -3.78
N ALA A 46 12.34 0.94 -2.60
CA ALA A 46 12.27 2.37 -2.34
C ALA A 46 13.65 2.92 -1.97
N LYS A 47 13.96 4.12 -2.46
CA LYS A 47 15.16 4.84 -2.02
C LYS A 47 14.98 5.37 -0.60
N PRO A 48 16.05 5.43 0.21
CA PRO A 48 16.01 6.11 1.49
C PRO A 48 15.53 7.55 1.34
N ARG A 49 14.70 8.01 2.25
CA ARG A 49 14.13 9.36 2.23
C ARG A 49 14.40 10.10 3.54
N LYS A 50 14.20 11.39 3.53
CA LYS A 50 14.28 12.15 4.79
C LYS A 50 13.17 11.70 5.74
N ARG A 51 13.53 11.49 7.01
CA ARG A 51 12.55 11.15 8.05
C ARG A 51 11.56 12.32 8.23
N PRO A 52 10.24 12.06 8.21
CA PRO A 52 9.27 13.13 8.43
C PRO A 52 9.38 13.67 9.86
N THR A 53 9.32 14.98 9.98
CA THR A 53 9.31 15.69 11.28
C THR A 53 7.91 16.16 11.68
N GLN A 54 6.96 16.07 10.76
CA GLN A 54 5.57 16.45 10.96
C GLN A 54 4.65 15.35 10.46
N THR A 55 3.45 15.28 11.00
CA THR A 55 2.41 14.37 10.53
C THR A 55 1.93 14.78 9.14
N GLY A 56 1.79 13.81 8.25
CA GLY A 56 1.16 13.99 6.95
C GLY A 56 -0.34 13.70 6.98
N GLY A 57 -0.97 13.64 5.82
CA GLY A 57 -2.42 13.44 5.66
C GLY A 57 -2.95 12.03 5.94
N THR A 58 -2.17 11.11 6.53
CA THR A 58 -2.59 9.75 6.84
C THR A 58 -2.20 9.34 8.25
N ASP A 59 -2.95 8.40 8.84
CA ASP A 59 -2.66 7.86 10.18
C ASP A 59 -1.28 7.20 10.26
N ALA A 60 -0.83 6.59 9.16
CA ALA A 60 0.49 5.99 9.04
C ALA A 60 1.65 6.98 9.27
N SER A 61 1.44 8.28 9.02
CA SER A 61 2.47 9.31 9.16
C SER A 61 2.98 9.47 10.59
N VAL A 62 2.12 9.22 11.58
CA VAL A 62 2.48 9.29 13.01
C VAL A 62 3.51 8.19 13.36
N PHE A 63 3.30 7.00 12.83
CA PHE A 63 4.23 5.87 13.00
C PHE A 63 5.54 6.12 12.29
N ASP A 64 5.46 6.62 11.07
CA ASP A 64 6.63 6.95 10.25
C ASP A 64 7.55 7.99 10.91
N MET A 65 6.97 9.04 11.49
CA MET A 65 7.71 10.02 12.30
C MET A 65 8.48 9.38 13.47
N ARG A 66 7.98 8.28 14.00
CA ARG A 66 8.61 7.53 15.10
C ARG A 66 9.57 6.45 14.61
N GLY A 67 9.83 6.38 13.30
CA GLY A 67 10.72 5.38 12.70
C GLY A 67 10.12 3.98 12.69
N VAL A 68 8.81 3.86 12.82
CA VAL A 68 8.09 2.60 12.61
C VAL A 68 7.78 2.46 11.12
N PRO A 69 8.09 1.31 10.50
CA PRO A 69 7.79 1.12 9.09
C PRO A 69 6.31 1.37 8.77
N ALA A 70 6.05 2.37 7.93
CA ALA A 70 4.74 2.70 7.43
C ALA A 70 4.77 2.54 5.91
N ILE A 71 4.14 1.48 5.42
CA ILE A 71 4.24 1.04 4.04
C ILE A 71 2.90 1.28 3.37
N SER A 72 2.92 1.91 2.19
CA SER A 72 1.73 2.17 1.38
C SER A 72 1.77 1.37 0.10
N PHE A 73 0.60 0.94 -0.35
CA PHE A 73 0.48 0.37 -1.69
C PHE A 73 0.62 1.45 -2.77
N ARG A 74 1.18 1.05 -3.89
CA ARG A 74 1.01 1.77 -5.15
C ARG A 74 -0.29 1.30 -5.78
N GLU A 75 -1.05 2.22 -6.31
CA GLU A 75 -2.40 1.98 -6.83
C GLU A 75 -2.55 2.52 -8.23
N ALA A 76 -3.36 1.85 -9.04
CA ALA A 76 -3.66 2.29 -10.40
C ALA A 76 -5.01 1.76 -10.88
N ASP A 77 -5.70 2.55 -11.66
CA ASP A 77 -6.88 2.14 -12.43
C ASP A 77 -6.44 1.41 -13.72
N PHE A 78 -5.89 0.22 -13.58
CA PHE A 78 -5.28 -0.50 -14.70
C PHE A 78 -6.32 -1.09 -15.69
N LYS A 79 -7.58 -1.22 -15.29
CA LYS A 79 -8.67 -1.63 -16.19
C LYS A 79 -9.34 -0.45 -16.90
N GLY A 80 -9.00 0.78 -16.52
CA GLY A 80 -9.48 1.99 -17.20
C GLY A 80 -10.95 2.31 -16.92
N TYR A 81 -11.41 2.15 -15.68
CA TYR A 81 -12.77 2.55 -15.27
C TYR A 81 -12.95 4.05 -15.11
N ASN A 82 -11.93 4.84 -15.47
CA ASN A 82 -11.91 6.30 -15.37
C ASN A 82 -12.20 6.83 -13.97
N PHE A 83 -11.74 6.10 -12.97
CA PHE A 83 -11.81 6.59 -11.60
C PHE A 83 -10.85 7.76 -11.41
N ASN A 84 -11.38 8.86 -10.92
CA ASN A 84 -10.59 10.04 -10.57
C ASN A 84 -10.78 10.38 -9.09
N TYR A 85 -9.73 10.11 -8.31
CA TYR A 85 -9.70 10.42 -6.88
C TYR A 85 -10.02 11.89 -6.58
N GLY A 86 -9.49 12.83 -7.37
CA GLY A 86 -9.73 14.26 -7.18
C GLY A 86 -11.19 14.70 -7.35
N GLU A 87 -12.03 13.88 -7.98
CA GLU A 87 -13.46 14.19 -8.11
C GLU A 87 -14.29 13.84 -6.88
N ILE A 88 -13.82 12.87 -6.09
CA ILE A 88 -14.59 12.38 -4.94
C ILE A 88 -13.99 12.78 -3.60
N TRP A 89 -12.68 12.95 -3.51
CA TRP A 89 -12.00 13.18 -2.24
C TRP A 89 -12.51 14.43 -1.51
N HIS A 90 -13.03 14.22 -0.30
CA HIS A 90 -13.62 15.28 0.56
C HIS A 90 -14.77 16.06 -0.12
N THR A 91 -15.54 15.41 -0.98
CA THR A 91 -16.69 16.01 -1.65
C THR A 91 -17.96 15.19 -1.41
N GLU A 92 -19.13 15.80 -1.68
CA GLU A 92 -20.42 15.13 -1.70
C GLU A 92 -20.55 14.05 -2.81
N ARG A 93 -19.57 13.96 -3.70
CA ARG A 93 -19.54 12.96 -4.79
C ARG A 93 -18.92 11.64 -4.34
N ASP A 94 -18.38 11.58 -3.11
CA ASP A 94 -17.87 10.34 -2.53
C ASP A 94 -19.04 9.47 -2.07
N LEU A 95 -19.68 8.84 -3.05
CA LEU A 95 -20.86 8.01 -2.88
C LEU A 95 -20.51 6.53 -3.08
N TYR A 96 -21.27 5.65 -2.43
CA TYR A 96 -21.19 4.20 -2.61
C TYR A 96 -21.20 3.77 -4.09
N THR A 97 -21.97 4.46 -4.92
CA THR A 97 -22.07 4.19 -6.37
C THR A 97 -20.77 4.45 -7.14
N LYS A 98 -19.80 5.11 -6.52
CA LYS A 98 -18.46 5.31 -7.11
C LYS A 98 -17.51 4.16 -6.82
N SER A 99 -17.87 3.26 -5.93
CA SER A 99 -17.05 2.08 -5.65
C SER A 99 -17.06 1.11 -6.84
N ILE A 100 -15.91 0.47 -7.06
CA ILE A 100 -15.73 -0.55 -8.09
C ILE A 100 -15.59 -1.89 -7.35
N PRO A 101 -16.63 -2.74 -7.34
CA PRO A 101 -16.66 -3.94 -6.49
C PRO A 101 -15.47 -4.87 -6.67
N GLU A 102 -15.05 -5.15 -7.91
CA GLU A 102 -13.91 -6.02 -8.17
C GLU A 102 -12.58 -5.43 -7.69
N TYR A 103 -12.41 -4.10 -7.73
CA TYR A 103 -11.26 -3.44 -7.17
C TYR A 103 -11.24 -3.50 -5.63
N MET A 104 -12.40 -3.36 -5.01
CA MET A 104 -12.53 -3.47 -3.57
C MET A 104 -12.25 -4.90 -3.08
N GLU A 105 -12.74 -5.89 -3.81
CA GLU A 105 -12.45 -7.31 -3.51
C GLU A 105 -10.95 -7.57 -3.58
N HIS A 106 -10.30 -7.18 -4.68
CA HIS A 106 -8.85 -7.33 -4.83
C HIS A 106 -8.06 -6.59 -3.73
N THR A 107 -8.44 -5.35 -3.42
CA THR A 107 -7.80 -4.57 -2.35
C THR A 107 -7.91 -5.28 -1.00
N SER A 108 -9.09 -5.84 -0.69
CA SER A 108 -9.32 -6.58 0.55
C SER A 108 -8.45 -7.82 0.64
N VAL A 109 -8.36 -8.59 -0.45
CA VAL A 109 -7.52 -9.79 -0.54
C VAL A 109 -6.04 -9.44 -0.39
N VAL A 110 -5.55 -8.47 -1.12
CA VAL A 110 -4.14 -8.03 -1.05
C VAL A 110 -3.79 -7.53 0.35
N THR A 111 -4.66 -6.73 0.94
CA THR A 111 -4.45 -6.20 2.31
C THR A 111 -4.39 -7.34 3.32
N ALA A 112 -5.28 -8.33 3.22
CA ALA A 112 -5.28 -9.50 4.10
C ALA A 112 -4.00 -10.33 3.95
N ILE A 113 -3.57 -10.60 2.73
CA ILE A 113 -2.32 -11.34 2.44
C ILE A 113 -1.12 -10.63 3.05
N VAL A 114 -0.98 -9.32 2.80
CA VAL A 114 0.17 -8.56 3.29
C VAL A 114 0.14 -8.44 4.82
N ALA A 115 -1.01 -8.13 5.40
CA ALA A 115 -1.14 -8.02 6.86
C ALA A 115 -0.82 -9.35 7.56
N LEU A 116 -1.39 -10.45 7.09
CA LEU A 116 -1.14 -11.78 7.65
C LEU A 116 0.30 -12.22 7.41
N GLY A 117 0.83 -12.00 6.22
CA GLY A 117 2.20 -12.36 5.88
C GLY A 117 3.23 -11.64 6.74
N VAL A 118 3.08 -10.32 6.90
CA VAL A 118 3.95 -9.52 7.78
C VAL A 118 3.82 -9.93 9.24
N ALA A 119 2.60 -10.19 9.73
CA ALA A 119 2.36 -10.64 11.10
C ALA A 119 3.00 -12.00 11.41
N ASN A 120 3.19 -12.86 10.41
CA ASN A 120 3.79 -14.18 10.56
C ASN A 120 5.31 -14.21 10.26
N LEU A 121 5.95 -13.09 9.96
CA LEU A 121 7.40 -13.03 9.81
C LEU A 121 8.09 -13.48 11.10
N LYS A 122 9.18 -14.27 10.96
CA LYS A 122 9.95 -14.76 12.11
C LYS A 122 10.67 -13.64 12.85
N ASN A 123 11.07 -12.60 12.13
CA ASN A 123 11.78 -11.46 12.64
C ASN A 123 10.98 -10.18 12.39
N LEU A 124 11.22 -9.16 13.21
CA LEU A 124 10.72 -7.82 12.93
C LEU A 124 11.32 -7.29 11.63
N LEU A 125 10.54 -6.50 10.90
CA LEU A 125 11.03 -5.81 9.70
C LEU A 125 12.25 -4.96 10.02
N SER A 126 13.29 -5.08 9.21
CA SER A 126 14.47 -4.24 9.34
C SER A 126 14.11 -2.78 9.06
N ARG A 127 14.69 -1.87 9.85
CA ARG A 127 14.55 -0.42 9.64
C ARG A 127 15.72 0.18 8.87
N GLU A 128 16.69 -0.65 8.50
CA GLU A 128 17.87 -0.23 7.76
C GLU A 128 17.50 0.34 6.39
N GLY A 129 18.10 1.47 6.02
CA GLY A 129 17.90 2.12 4.73
C GLY A 129 16.51 2.74 4.53
N MET A 130 15.67 2.86 5.57
CA MET A 130 14.41 3.59 5.49
C MET A 130 14.63 5.09 5.29
N TYR A 131 15.61 5.63 5.98
CA TYR A 131 15.89 7.06 6.00
C TYR A 131 17.34 7.34 5.59
N LEU A 132 17.55 8.53 5.07
CA LEU A 132 18.88 9.08 4.90
C LEU A 132 19.53 9.24 6.28
N GLU A 133 20.82 8.90 6.38
CA GLU A 133 21.61 9.22 7.57
C GLU A 133 21.64 10.74 7.75
N GLU A 134 21.43 11.21 8.99
CA GLU A 134 21.53 12.63 9.36
C GLU A 134 22.96 13.08 9.44
#